data_b2f69213e14555eaeb98244b9aed0552
#
_entry.id   b2f69213e14555eaeb98244b9aed0552
#
_cell.length_a   1.000
_cell.length_b   1.000
_cell.length_c   1.000
_cell.angle_alpha   90.00
_cell.angle_beta   90.00
_cell.angle_gamma   90.00
#
_symmetry.space_group_name_H-M   'P 1'
#
loop_
_entity.id
_entity.type
_entity.pdbx_description
1 polymer ?
#
loop_
_entity_poly.entity_id
_entity_poly.type
_entity_poly.pdbx_seq_one_letter_code
_entity_poly.pdbx_strand_id
1 'polypeptide(L)'
;MKNTITGLAAAHMITDIYMPVLPAILPILIAQNGYSYLAAGLLVTAYNVTSSFTQPVIGWLSDKRGLTISVSVSLFISAVFVALMGIAKDYYLIMAFAVLAALGHACFHPTALSIVSRLCTRENRGKITSYFVVGGNLGYAIGPVLAGMLVWGLGLPGLLFLVIPAMVMVFVLRILLPGGIAAAKEAHAVPVETPAEVLSRWPFVILMVASILRAWAIFAALTFLPTYLVSQGYTFVIASLIMTLMLLCGVAGQVAGGRISDRFGRKEFMVFALAGAIPFFCLFMLMSGLPAVIALLGFGFCLWATFAVAVAMGHELLPQNIGLASGLMLGLTIGFGGLGVAVNGLIADHYSLGAALGTIPIVIAVAIMLMALLPYPWKSLQRYLNR
;
A
#
# COMPACT_ATOMS: atom_id res chain seq x y z
N MET A 1 17.98 -18.22 12.23
CA MET A 1 16.91 -17.27 12.59
C MET A 1 17.14 -15.86 12.06
N LYS A 2 18.21 -15.15 12.41
CA LYS A 2 18.49 -13.78 11.92
C LYS A 2 18.53 -13.70 10.38
N ASN A 3 19.25 -14.58 9.72
CA ASN A 3 19.36 -14.62 8.25
C ASN A 3 18.01 -14.92 7.57
N THR A 4 17.18 -15.77 8.17
CA THR A 4 15.83 -16.08 7.65
C THR A 4 14.92 -14.87 7.71
N ILE A 5 14.94 -14.12 8.82
CA ILE A 5 14.15 -12.90 8.97
C ILE A 5 14.60 -11.83 7.97
N THR A 6 15.91 -11.64 7.80
CA THR A 6 16.47 -10.71 6.81
C THR A 6 16.10 -11.13 5.38
N GLY A 7 16.17 -12.43 5.07
CA GLY A 7 15.73 -12.96 3.78
C GLY A 7 14.25 -12.73 3.50
N LEU A 8 13.38 -12.92 4.51
CA LEU A 8 11.95 -12.64 4.38
C LEU A 8 11.66 -11.14 4.21
N ALA A 9 12.39 -10.27 4.92
CA ALA A 9 12.26 -8.81 4.74
C ALA A 9 12.74 -8.37 3.35
N ALA A 10 13.82 -8.96 2.82
CA ALA A 10 14.28 -8.72 1.47
C ALA A 10 13.30 -9.26 0.42
N ALA A 11 12.70 -10.44 0.66
CA ALA A 11 11.66 -10.98 -0.21
C ALA A 11 10.42 -10.09 -0.23
N HIS A 12 10.03 -9.53 0.92
CA HIS A 12 8.95 -8.54 1.01
C HIS A 12 9.29 -7.28 0.20
N MET A 13 10.52 -6.77 0.35
CA MET A 13 11.00 -5.63 -0.43
C MET A 13 10.87 -5.89 -1.94
N ILE A 14 11.31 -7.05 -2.41
CA ILE A 14 11.24 -7.39 -3.84
C ILE A 14 9.79 -7.58 -4.30
N THR A 15 8.93 -8.20 -3.48
CA THR A 15 7.50 -8.36 -3.82
C THR A 15 6.80 -7.02 -3.99
N ASP A 16 7.09 -6.07 -3.11
CA ASP A 16 6.40 -4.79 -3.10
C ASP A 16 6.94 -3.80 -4.15
N ILE A 17 8.13 -4.06 -4.74
CA ILE A 17 8.60 -3.33 -5.94
C ILE A 17 7.58 -3.41 -7.08
N TYR A 18 6.89 -4.54 -7.25
CA TYR A 18 6.03 -4.78 -8.41
C TYR A 18 4.71 -4.01 -8.37
N MET A 19 4.16 -3.72 -7.20
CA MET A 19 2.85 -3.07 -7.07
C MET A 19 2.80 -1.66 -7.70
N PRO A 20 3.75 -0.77 -7.46
CA PRO A 20 3.73 0.59 -8.03
C PRO A 20 4.26 0.66 -9.47
N VAL A 21 4.72 -0.45 -10.07
CA VAL A 21 5.20 -0.45 -11.47
C VAL A 21 4.10 -0.07 -12.44
N LEU A 22 2.91 -0.67 -12.29
CA LEU A 22 1.79 -0.38 -13.21
C LEU A 22 1.38 1.10 -13.16
N PRO A 23 1.13 1.74 -12.01
CA PRO A 23 0.93 3.19 -11.94
C PRO A 23 2.07 4.01 -12.57
N ALA A 24 3.32 3.61 -12.34
CA ALA A 24 4.48 4.33 -12.84
C ALA A 24 4.56 4.35 -14.38
N ILE A 25 4.14 3.27 -15.07
CA ILE A 25 4.22 3.17 -16.53
C ILE A 25 2.97 3.70 -17.25
N LEU A 26 1.90 4.08 -16.53
CA LEU A 26 0.67 4.58 -17.14
C LEU A 26 0.88 5.75 -18.11
N PRO A 27 1.78 6.74 -17.84
CA PRO A 27 2.02 7.81 -18.80
C PRO A 27 2.39 7.31 -20.19
N ILE A 28 3.20 6.25 -20.25
CA ILE A 28 3.64 5.65 -21.51
C ILE A 28 2.52 4.81 -22.13
N LEU A 29 1.81 4.01 -21.35
CA LEU A 29 0.68 3.22 -21.84
C LEU A 29 -0.43 4.11 -22.43
N ILE A 30 -0.75 5.23 -21.76
CA ILE A 30 -1.72 6.21 -22.25
C ILE A 30 -1.23 6.84 -23.56
N ALA A 31 0.04 7.29 -23.60
CA ALA A 31 0.59 7.97 -24.77
C ALA A 31 0.74 7.04 -25.99
N GLN A 32 1.14 5.77 -25.77
CA GLN A 32 1.37 4.83 -26.88
C GLN A 32 0.11 4.17 -27.40
N ASN A 33 -0.86 3.87 -26.52
CA ASN A 33 -2.05 3.10 -26.88
C ASN A 33 -3.33 3.95 -26.95
N GLY A 34 -3.27 5.22 -26.61
CA GLY A 34 -4.45 6.10 -26.59
C GLY A 34 -5.49 5.75 -25.54
N TYR A 35 -5.08 5.14 -24.44
CA TYR A 35 -6.00 4.77 -23.37
C TYR A 35 -6.61 6.02 -22.72
N SER A 36 -7.90 5.99 -22.41
CA SER A 36 -8.51 6.98 -21.56
C SER A 36 -7.98 6.87 -20.13
N TYR A 37 -8.12 7.94 -19.35
CA TYR A 37 -7.71 7.90 -17.94
C TYR A 37 -8.54 6.90 -17.13
N LEU A 38 -9.81 6.72 -17.49
CA LEU A 38 -10.67 5.68 -16.90
C LEU A 38 -10.11 4.29 -17.19
N ALA A 39 -9.79 3.99 -18.45
CA ALA A 39 -9.20 2.69 -18.82
C ALA A 39 -7.90 2.44 -18.07
N ALA A 40 -7.00 3.44 -18.01
CA ALA A 40 -5.76 3.36 -17.25
C ALA A 40 -6.02 3.15 -15.74
N GLY A 41 -6.96 3.89 -15.16
CA GLY A 41 -7.38 3.74 -13.77
C GLY A 41 -7.96 2.37 -13.46
N LEU A 42 -8.74 1.78 -14.39
CA LEU A 42 -9.31 0.44 -14.22
C LEU A 42 -8.24 -0.67 -14.17
N LEU A 43 -7.12 -0.53 -14.86
CA LEU A 43 -5.98 -1.47 -14.72
C LEU A 43 -5.47 -1.50 -13.28
N VAL A 44 -5.25 -0.33 -12.68
CA VAL A 44 -4.78 -0.21 -11.28
C VAL A 44 -5.86 -0.63 -10.30
N THR A 45 -7.12 -0.28 -10.56
CA THR A 45 -8.26 -0.71 -9.76
C THR A 45 -8.37 -2.23 -9.72
N ALA A 46 -8.27 -2.89 -10.89
CA ALA A 46 -8.32 -4.35 -10.98
C ALA A 46 -7.19 -5.00 -10.18
N TYR A 47 -5.97 -4.47 -10.26
CA TYR A 47 -4.85 -4.93 -9.44
C TYR A 47 -5.16 -4.80 -7.94
N ASN A 48 -5.55 -3.61 -7.48
CA ASN A 48 -5.79 -3.34 -6.06
C ASN A 48 -6.95 -4.17 -5.50
N VAL A 49 -8.07 -4.24 -6.22
CA VAL A 49 -9.25 -5.02 -5.83
C VAL A 49 -8.90 -6.50 -5.75
N THR A 50 -8.26 -7.05 -6.79
CA THR A 50 -7.85 -8.47 -6.81
C THR A 50 -6.91 -8.77 -5.64
N SER A 51 -5.85 -7.97 -5.44
CA SER A 51 -4.92 -8.19 -4.35
C SER A 51 -5.63 -8.14 -2.98
N SER A 52 -6.47 -7.13 -2.76
CA SER A 52 -7.09 -6.89 -1.46
C SER A 52 -8.13 -7.94 -1.07
N PHE A 53 -8.99 -8.35 -2.00
CA PHE A 53 -10.02 -9.35 -1.71
C PHE A 53 -9.48 -10.79 -1.68
N THR A 54 -8.38 -11.05 -2.38
CA THR A 54 -7.76 -12.38 -2.38
C THR A 54 -7.00 -12.68 -1.09
N GLN A 55 -6.36 -11.68 -0.46
CA GLN A 55 -5.56 -11.88 0.77
C GLN A 55 -6.36 -12.54 1.91
N PRO A 56 -7.57 -12.08 2.30
CA PRO A 56 -8.38 -12.74 3.31
C PRO A 56 -8.79 -14.17 2.94
N VAL A 57 -9.08 -14.42 1.66
CA VAL A 57 -9.45 -15.76 1.17
C VAL A 57 -8.26 -16.73 1.31
N ILE A 58 -7.07 -16.30 0.91
CA ILE A 58 -5.84 -17.11 1.05
C ILE A 58 -5.52 -17.34 2.53
N GLY A 59 -5.64 -16.31 3.38
CA GLY A 59 -5.48 -16.46 4.82
C GLY A 59 -6.43 -17.51 5.40
N TRP A 60 -7.71 -17.42 5.06
CA TRP A 60 -8.73 -18.38 5.50
C TRP A 60 -8.47 -19.82 5.00
N LEU A 61 -8.05 -19.98 3.73
CA LEU A 61 -7.69 -21.30 3.17
C LEU A 61 -6.47 -21.88 3.88
N SER A 62 -5.48 -21.05 4.19
CA SER A 62 -4.31 -21.45 4.97
C SER A 62 -4.70 -21.96 6.36
N ASP A 63 -5.56 -21.21 7.09
CA ASP A 63 -5.94 -21.52 8.46
C ASP A 63 -6.86 -22.74 8.55
N LYS A 64 -7.83 -22.86 7.62
CA LYS A 64 -8.85 -23.93 7.68
C LYS A 64 -8.46 -25.21 6.97
N ARG A 65 -7.70 -25.12 5.88
CA ARG A 65 -7.37 -26.28 5.01
C ARG A 65 -5.88 -26.61 4.93
N GLY A 66 -5.04 -25.78 5.56
CA GLY A 66 -3.58 -25.89 5.44
C GLY A 66 -3.05 -25.65 4.03
N LEU A 67 -3.87 -25.05 3.14
CA LEU A 67 -3.49 -24.74 1.78
C LEU A 67 -2.70 -23.44 1.76
N THR A 68 -1.41 -23.54 1.50
CA THR A 68 -0.51 -22.38 1.40
C THR A 68 0.19 -22.37 0.06
N ILE A 69 0.29 -21.18 -0.53
CA ILE A 69 1.14 -20.95 -1.71
C ILE A 69 2.51 -20.52 -1.21
N SER A 70 3.55 -21.14 -1.72
CA SER A 70 4.93 -20.82 -1.34
C SER A 70 5.25 -19.34 -1.58
N VAL A 71 5.94 -18.69 -0.62
CA VAL A 71 6.44 -17.31 -0.74
C VAL A 71 7.23 -17.11 -2.04
N SER A 72 8.07 -18.10 -2.41
CA SER A 72 8.84 -18.07 -3.67
C SER A 72 7.96 -18.11 -4.91
N VAL A 73 6.91 -18.94 -4.92
CA VAL A 73 5.96 -19.02 -6.04
C VAL A 73 5.15 -17.75 -6.16
N SER A 74 4.65 -17.23 -5.06
CA SER A 74 3.87 -15.98 -5.02
C SER A 74 4.67 -14.79 -5.56
N LEU A 75 5.90 -14.64 -5.08
CA LEU A 75 6.85 -13.62 -5.54
C LEU A 75 7.11 -13.75 -7.06
N PHE A 76 7.40 -14.96 -7.53
CA PHE A 76 7.72 -15.20 -8.92
C PHE A 76 6.55 -14.93 -9.86
N ILE A 77 5.34 -15.36 -9.49
CA ILE A 77 4.10 -15.06 -10.24
C ILE A 77 3.93 -13.54 -10.37
N SER A 78 4.03 -12.79 -9.26
CA SER A 78 3.89 -11.34 -9.30
C SER A 78 4.92 -10.71 -10.25
N ALA A 79 6.19 -11.10 -10.14
CA ALA A 79 7.27 -10.58 -10.96
C ALA A 79 7.08 -10.85 -12.45
N VAL A 80 6.74 -12.10 -12.81
CA VAL A 80 6.57 -12.51 -14.22
C VAL A 80 5.43 -11.73 -14.86
N PHE A 81 4.27 -11.64 -14.21
CA PHE A 81 3.12 -10.97 -14.83
C PHE A 81 3.27 -9.45 -14.86
N VAL A 82 3.95 -8.83 -13.90
CA VAL A 82 4.33 -7.41 -14.01
C VAL A 82 5.30 -7.19 -15.17
N ALA A 83 6.30 -8.05 -15.32
CA ALA A 83 7.26 -7.95 -16.40
C ALA A 83 6.61 -8.14 -17.80
N LEU A 84 5.68 -9.08 -17.93
CA LEU A 84 4.95 -9.35 -19.16
C LEU A 84 4.05 -8.20 -19.61
N MET A 85 3.62 -7.30 -18.69
CA MET A 85 2.91 -6.08 -19.10
C MET A 85 3.75 -5.21 -20.03
N GLY A 86 5.11 -5.28 -19.94
CA GLY A 86 6.01 -4.52 -20.76
C GLY A 86 6.04 -4.93 -22.25
N ILE A 87 5.54 -6.10 -22.59
CA ILE A 87 5.48 -6.60 -23.98
C ILE A 87 4.05 -6.78 -24.48
N ALA A 88 3.06 -6.62 -23.59
CA ALA A 88 1.65 -6.72 -23.97
C ALA A 88 1.21 -5.47 -24.73
N LYS A 89 0.51 -5.64 -25.85
CA LYS A 89 -0.03 -4.55 -26.68
C LYS A 89 -1.53 -4.39 -26.52
N ASP A 90 -2.22 -5.45 -26.17
CA ASP A 90 -3.67 -5.47 -26.00
C ASP A 90 -4.06 -5.07 -24.57
N TYR A 91 -5.10 -4.25 -24.43
CA TYR A 91 -5.59 -3.77 -23.14
C TYR A 91 -6.03 -4.91 -22.22
N TYR A 92 -6.78 -5.88 -22.75
CA TYR A 92 -7.30 -6.98 -21.94
C TYR A 92 -6.18 -7.95 -21.52
N LEU A 93 -5.12 -8.05 -22.31
CA LEU A 93 -3.94 -8.83 -21.96
C LEU A 93 -3.16 -8.13 -20.82
N ILE A 94 -3.00 -6.81 -20.87
CA ILE A 94 -2.41 -6.04 -19.75
C ILE A 94 -3.28 -6.19 -18.50
N MET A 95 -4.60 -6.11 -18.63
CA MET A 95 -5.55 -6.32 -17.54
C MET A 95 -5.40 -7.71 -16.92
N ALA A 96 -5.33 -8.76 -17.77
CA ALA A 96 -5.15 -10.12 -17.31
C ALA A 96 -3.81 -10.29 -16.57
N PHE A 97 -2.73 -9.71 -17.07
CA PHE A 97 -1.44 -9.73 -16.39
C PHE A 97 -1.46 -8.94 -15.08
N ALA A 98 -2.16 -7.80 -15.01
CA ALA A 98 -2.35 -7.05 -13.78
C ALA A 98 -3.09 -7.89 -12.71
N VAL A 99 -4.15 -8.58 -13.09
CA VAL A 99 -4.92 -9.47 -12.19
C VAL A 99 -4.05 -10.66 -11.73
N LEU A 100 -3.31 -11.31 -12.64
CA LEU A 100 -2.44 -12.44 -12.29
C LEU A 100 -1.26 -12.01 -11.41
N ALA A 101 -0.68 -10.84 -11.65
CA ALA A 101 0.34 -10.25 -10.79
C ALA A 101 -0.21 -9.96 -9.39
N ALA A 102 -1.44 -9.41 -9.32
CA ALA A 102 -2.12 -9.11 -8.06
C ALA A 102 -2.43 -10.39 -7.26
N LEU A 103 -2.78 -11.50 -7.91
CA LEU A 103 -2.95 -12.80 -7.25
C LEU A 103 -1.63 -13.29 -6.64
N GLY A 104 -0.52 -13.18 -7.37
CA GLY A 104 0.81 -13.48 -6.83
C GLY A 104 1.12 -12.65 -5.60
N HIS A 105 0.92 -11.33 -5.69
CA HIS A 105 1.13 -10.39 -4.59
C HIS A 105 0.23 -10.72 -3.37
N ALA A 106 -1.04 -11.02 -3.59
CA ALA A 106 -2.00 -11.36 -2.54
C ALA A 106 -1.62 -12.64 -1.77
N CYS A 107 -1.05 -13.63 -2.44
CA CYS A 107 -0.65 -14.88 -1.81
C CYS A 107 0.63 -14.74 -0.95
N PHE A 108 1.46 -13.75 -1.25
CA PHE A 108 2.74 -13.54 -0.55
C PHE A 108 2.52 -13.14 0.92
N HIS A 109 1.71 -12.11 1.17
CA HIS A 109 1.64 -11.47 2.48
C HIS A 109 1.13 -12.38 3.60
N PRO A 110 0.00 -13.13 3.47
CA PRO A 110 -0.47 -14.01 4.53
C PRO A 110 0.55 -15.09 4.86
N THR A 111 1.16 -15.67 3.82
CA THR A 111 2.16 -16.74 3.98
C THR A 111 3.44 -16.24 4.63
N ALA A 112 3.99 -15.12 4.17
CA ALA A 112 5.22 -14.54 4.73
C ALA A 112 5.03 -14.08 6.18
N LEU A 113 3.90 -13.42 6.50
CA LEU A 113 3.57 -13.00 7.86
C LEU A 113 3.38 -14.20 8.80
N SER A 114 2.78 -15.30 8.32
CA SER A 114 2.67 -16.53 9.09
C SER A 114 4.06 -17.09 9.46
N ILE A 115 5.00 -17.12 8.51
CA ILE A 115 6.38 -17.57 8.78
C ILE A 115 7.07 -16.62 9.76
N VAL A 116 6.98 -15.30 9.55
CA VAL A 116 7.56 -14.29 10.45
C VAL A 116 7.03 -14.45 11.87
N SER A 117 5.71 -14.62 12.05
CA SER A 117 5.08 -14.75 13.36
C SER A 117 5.60 -15.96 14.16
N ARG A 118 5.96 -17.06 13.48
CA ARG A 118 6.54 -18.28 14.09
C ARG A 118 7.99 -18.12 14.50
N LEU A 119 8.72 -17.24 13.82
CA LEU A 119 10.11 -16.93 14.13
C LEU A 119 10.24 -15.90 15.26
N CYS A 120 9.10 -15.30 15.69
CA CYS A 120 9.06 -14.31 16.76
C CYS A 120 8.81 -14.93 18.13
N THR A 121 9.45 -14.41 19.16
CA THR A 121 9.05 -14.56 20.54
C THR A 121 8.09 -13.43 20.93
N ARG A 122 7.34 -13.57 22.03
CA ARG A 122 6.46 -12.51 22.54
C ARG A 122 7.19 -11.18 22.74
N GLU A 123 8.44 -11.23 23.15
CA GLU A 123 9.28 -10.05 23.46
C GLU A 123 9.80 -9.32 22.22
N ASN A 124 10.11 -10.05 21.11
CA ASN A 124 10.73 -9.48 19.93
C ASN A 124 9.78 -9.30 18.75
N ARG A 125 8.51 -9.74 18.88
CA ARG A 125 7.52 -9.76 17.80
C ARG A 125 7.34 -8.40 17.13
N GLY A 126 7.18 -7.34 17.93
CA GLY A 126 7.02 -5.99 17.39
C GLY A 126 8.19 -5.53 16.55
N LYS A 127 9.42 -5.76 17.05
CA LYS A 127 10.66 -5.38 16.36
C LYS A 127 10.82 -6.13 15.02
N ILE A 128 10.60 -7.45 15.04
CA ILE A 128 10.78 -8.28 13.84
C ILE A 128 9.70 -7.98 12.80
N THR A 129 8.43 -7.84 13.22
CA THR A 129 7.35 -7.47 12.32
C THR A 129 7.58 -6.09 11.71
N SER A 130 8.03 -5.11 12.50
CA SER A 130 8.38 -3.77 11.98
C SER A 130 9.50 -3.83 10.95
N TYR A 131 10.55 -4.63 11.20
CA TYR A 131 11.65 -4.81 10.25
C TYR A 131 11.17 -5.43 8.92
N PHE A 132 10.30 -6.43 9.00
CA PHE A 132 9.68 -7.05 7.83
C PHE A 132 8.82 -6.04 7.04
N VAL A 133 7.99 -5.25 7.72
CA VAL A 133 7.11 -4.23 7.09
C VAL A 133 7.92 -3.10 6.45
N VAL A 134 9.00 -2.65 7.10
CA VAL A 134 9.89 -1.63 6.51
C VAL A 134 10.52 -2.14 5.21
N GLY A 135 10.86 -3.43 5.13
CA GLY A 135 11.35 -4.03 3.89
C GLY A 135 10.36 -3.83 2.74
N GLY A 136 9.09 -4.20 2.93
CA GLY A 136 8.05 -4.00 1.91
C GLY A 136 7.86 -2.53 1.52
N ASN A 137 7.73 -1.65 2.51
CA ASN A 137 7.57 -0.22 2.25
C ASN A 137 8.72 0.39 1.43
N LEU A 138 9.97 -0.04 1.68
CA LEU A 138 11.13 0.38 0.89
C LEU A 138 11.03 -0.13 -0.55
N GLY A 139 10.62 -1.39 -0.74
CA GLY A 139 10.39 -1.96 -2.06
C GLY A 139 9.34 -1.17 -2.84
N TYR A 140 8.21 -0.92 -2.19
CA TYR A 140 7.13 -0.11 -2.74
C TYR A 140 7.60 1.29 -3.16
N ALA A 141 8.46 1.93 -2.35
CA ALA A 141 8.99 3.25 -2.66
C ALA A 141 9.97 3.26 -3.83
N ILE A 142 10.78 2.20 -3.99
CA ILE A 142 11.80 2.09 -5.03
C ILE A 142 11.21 1.66 -6.38
N GLY A 143 10.05 0.98 -6.38
CA GLY A 143 9.42 0.46 -7.60
C GLY A 143 9.32 1.45 -8.76
N PRO A 144 8.81 2.69 -8.56
CA PRO A 144 8.66 3.66 -9.65
C PRO A 144 9.98 4.01 -10.33
N VAL A 145 11.06 4.28 -9.59
CA VAL A 145 12.33 4.64 -10.19
C VAL A 145 12.98 3.47 -10.93
N LEU A 146 12.83 2.23 -10.43
CA LEU A 146 13.32 1.05 -11.14
C LEU A 146 12.58 0.86 -12.46
N ALA A 147 11.25 0.96 -12.46
CA ALA A 147 10.46 0.93 -13.69
C ALA A 147 10.86 2.07 -14.63
N GLY A 148 11.03 3.29 -14.07
CA GLY A 148 11.44 4.47 -14.82
C GLY A 148 12.76 4.30 -15.54
N MET A 149 13.78 3.79 -14.86
CA MET A 149 15.12 3.55 -15.42
C MET A 149 15.11 2.47 -16.50
N LEU A 150 14.43 1.34 -16.25
CA LEU A 150 14.35 0.23 -17.20
C LEU A 150 13.63 0.66 -18.48
N VAL A 151 12.51 1.37 -18.34
CA VAL A 151 11.73 1.83 -19.49
C VAL A 151 12.43 2.95 -20.24
N TRP A 152 13.18 3.84 -19.56
CA TRP A 152 13.98 4.87 -20.22
C TRP A 152 15.09 4.27 -21.10
N GLY A 153 15.80 3.27 -20.60
CA GLY A 153 16.92 2.67 -21.31
C GLY A 153 16.51 1.66 -22.41
N LEU A 154 15.41 0.94 -22.20
CA LEU A 154 15.05 -0.24 -23.00
C LEU A 154 13.59 -0.21 -23.52
N GLY A 155 12.86 0.86 -23.29
CA GLY A 155 11.41 0.91 -23.54
C GLY A 155 10.61 0.01 -22.60
N LEU A 156 9.30 -0.11 -22.85
CA LEU A 156 8.43 -0.98 -22.03
C LEU A 156 8.96 -2.43 -21.90
N PRO A 157 9.56 -3.06 -22.95
CA PRO A 157 10.16 -4.40 -22.82
C PRO A 157 11.26 -4.49 -21.76
N GLY A 158 11.86 -3.37 -21.34
CA GLY A 158 12.81 -3.31 -20.24
C GLY A 158 12.24 -3.85 -18.91
N LEU A 159 10.91 -3.84 -18.73
CA LEU A 159 10.25 -4.41 -17.55
C LEU A 159 10.52 -5.92 -17.40
N LEU A 160 10.90 -6.62 -18.46
CA LEU A 160 11.28 -8.05 -18.38
C LEU A 160 12.45 -8.27 -17.42
N PHE A 161 13.34 -7.30 -17.27
CA PHE A 161 14.46 -7.37 -16.31
C PHE A 161 14.00 -7.35 -14.85
N LEU A 162 12.77 -6.93 -14.55
CA LEU A 162 12.20 -7.03 -13.18
C LEU A 162 12.04 -8.47 -12.70
N VAL A 163 12.09 -9.46 -13.59
CA VAL A 163 12.09 -10.89 -13.19
C VAL A 163 13.39 -11.27 -12.50
N ILE A 164 14.52 -10.62 -12.80
CA ILE A 164 15.84 -10.97 -12.26
C ILE A 164 15.89 -10.89 -10.73
N PRO A 165 15.48 -9.78 -10.07
CA PRO A 165 15.45 -9.72 -8.61
C PRO A 165 14.61 -10.84 -7.98
N ALA A 166 13.48 -11.19 -8.61
CA ALA A 166 12.64 -12.29 -8.14
C ALA A 166 13.34 -13.64 -8.25
N MET A 167 13.99 -13.93 -9.38
CA MET A 167 14.75 -15.18 -9.57
C MET A 167 15.85 -15.32 -8.53
N VAL A 168 16.63 -14.27 -8.31
CA VAL A 168 17.69 -14.23 -7.29
C VAL A 168 17.09 -14.50 -5.91
N MET A 169 15.97 -13.84 -5.57
CA MET A 169 15.34 -14.01 -4.27
C MET A 169 14.71 -15.41 -4.10
N VAL A 170 14.12 -15.99 -5.13
CA VAL A 170 13.63 -17.38 -5.11
C VAL A 170 14.79 -18.34 -4.78
N PHE A 171 15.96 -18.14 -5.39
CA PHE A 171 17.15 -18.93 -5.10
C PHE A 171 17.62 -18.74 -3.65
N VAL A 172 17.68 -17.49 -3.17
CA VAL A 172 18.05 -17.17 -1.77
C VAL A 172 17.08 -17.80 -0.78
N LEU A 173 15.77 -17.71 -1.05
CA LEU A 173 14.74 -18.32 -0.19
C LEU A 173 14.82 -19.84 -0.14
N ARG A 174 15.21 -20.51 -1.23
CA ARG A 174 15.46 -21.97 -1.22
C ARG A 174 16.60 -22.35 -0.27
N ILE A 175 17.62 -21.50 -0.15
CA ILE A 175 18.75 -21.74 0.78
C ILE A 175 18.34 -21.42 2.23
N LEU A 176 17.60 -20.33 2.46
CA LEU A 176 17.26 -19.85 3.80
C LEU A 176 16.07 -20.57 4.43
N LEU A 177 15.21 -21.19 3.61
CA LEU A 177 14.02 -21.95 4.01
C LEU A 177 14.07 -23.38 3.41
N PRO A 178 15.09 -24.18 3.77
CA PRO A 178 15.20 -25.55 3.27
C PRO A 178 14.01 -26.38 3.80
N GLY A 179 13.27 -26.99 2.88
CA GLY A 179 12.09 -27.80 3.19
C GLY A 179 10.74 -27.14 2.81
N GLY A 180 10.78 -25.95 2.21
CA GLY A 180 9.54 -25.27 1.83
C GLY A 180 8.63 -25.06 3.05
N ILE A 181 7.46 -24.48 2.84
CA ILE A 181 6.50 -24.17 3.92
C ILE A 181 5.76 -25.43 4.46
N ALA A 182 6.28 -26.60 4.35
CA ALA A 182 5.75 -27.79 5.04
C ALA A 182 5.75 -27.63 6.59
N ALA A 183 6.53 -26.68 7.14
CA ALA A 183 6.52 -26.31 8.55
C ALA A 183 5.28 -25.45 8.98
N ALA A 184 4.35 -25.18 8.07
CA ALA A 184 3.17 -24.37 8.37
C ALA A 184 2.04 -25.09 9.13
N LYS A 185 2.22 -26.36 9.48
CA LYS A 185 1.12 -27.21 9.95
C LYS A 185 0.68 -27.04 11.42
N GLU A 186 1.41 -26.29 12.26
CA GLU A 186 1.08 -26.22 13.69
C GLU A 186 1.22 -24.79 14.28
N ALA A 187 0.39 -23.86 13.85
CA ALA A 187 0.16 -22.68 14.65
C ALA A 187 -1.29 -22.72 15.15
N HIS A 188 -1.47 -23.24 16.33
CA HIS A 188 -2.72 -23.05 17.08
C HIS A 188 -2.85 -21.54 17.34
N ALA A 189 -3.93 -20.96 16.85
CA ALA A 189 -4.39 -19.66 17.32
C ALA A 189 -4.57 -19.80 18.84
N VAL A 190 -3.83 -19.02 19.61
CA VAL A 190 -4.05 -18.93 21.04
C VAL A 190 -5.42 -18.28 21.19
N PRO A 191 -6.43 -18.98 21.75
CA PRO A 191 -7.72 -18.38 22.02
C PRO A 191 -7.51 -17.27 23.05
N VAL A 192 -7.80 -16.03 22.70
CA VAL A 192 -7.92 -14.97 23.69
C VAL A 192 -9.33 -15.07 24.24
N GLU A 193 -9.48 -15.80 25.33
CA GLU A 193 -10.70 -15.79 26.13
C GLU A 193 -10.78 -14.47 26.89
N THR A 194 -11.59 -13.55 26.42
CA THR A 194 -12.04 -12.38 27.18
C THR A 194 -13.55 -12.26 27.03
N PRO A 195 -14.31 -11.99 28.12
CA PRO A 195 -15.76 -11.84 28.07
C PRO A 195 -16.14 -10.68 27.16
N ALA A 196 -17.16 -10.91 26.34
CA ALA A 196 -17.63 -9.94 25.36
C ALA A 196 -18.43 -8.84 26.04
N GLU A 197 -17.82 -7.71 26.33
CA GLU A 197 -18.58 -6.46 26.32
C GLU A 197 -18.85 -6.09 24.84
N VAL A 198 -20.12 -5.96 24.50
CA VAL A 198 -20.54 -5.54 23.15
C VAL A 198 -20.23 -4.05 23.01
N LEU A 199 -18.97 -3.74 22.74
CA LEU A 199 -18.58 -2.41 22.31
C LEU A 199 -19.32 -2.12 21.00
N SER A 200 -19.94 -0.96 20.91
CA SER A 200 -20.60 -0.48 19.69
C SER A 200 -19.63 -0.61 18.49
N ARG A 201 -20.08 -1.24 17.40
CA ARG A 201 -19.27 -1.43 16.18
C ARG A 201 -19.16 -0.15 15.36
N TRP A 202 -19.96 0.86 15.65
CA TRP A 202 -19.99 2.14 14.91
C TRP A 202 -18.65 2.87 14.85
N PRO A 203 -17.87 3.01 15.96
CA PRO A 203 -16.57 3.65 15.89
C PRO A 203 -15.64 2.98 14.89
N PHE A 204 -15.63 1.67 14.84
CA PHE A 204 -14.80 0.94 13.88
C PHE A 204 -15.27 1.16 12.43
N VAL A 205 -16.58 1.21 12.17
CA VAL A 205 -17.11 1.50 10.83
C VAL A 205 -16.71 2.90 10.38
N ILE A 206 -16.81 3.91 11.24
CA ILE A 206 -16.38 5.28 10.93
C ILE A 206 -14.89 5.32 10.61
N LEU A 207 -14.06 4.68 11.43
CA LEU A 207 -12.62 4.55 11.17
C LEU A 207 -12.33 3.87 9.83
N MET A 208 -13.06 2.81 9.51
CA MET A 208 -12.92 2.07 8.26
C MET A 208 -13.27 2.95 7.06
N VAL A 209 -14.40 3.68 7.10
CA VAL A 209 -14.80 4.59 6.00
C VAL A 209 -13.78 5.72 5.83
N ALA A 210 -13.33 6.36 6.93
CA ALA A 210 -12.27 7.37 6.86
C ALA A 210 -10.96 6.79 6.27
N SER A 211 -10.64 5.54 6.59
CA SER A 211 -9.46 4.85 6.04
C SER A 211 -9.62 4.48 4.56
N ILE A 212 -10.83 4.16 4.11
CA ILE A 212 -11.15 3.96 2.67
C ILE A 212 -10.92 5.27 1.90
N LEU A 213 -11.43 6.39 2.39
CA LEU A 213 -11.23 7.71 1.75
C LEU A 213 -9.74 8.09 1.70
N ARG A 214 -9.02 7.86 2.79
CA ARG A 214 -7.56 8.04 2.83
C ARG A 214 -6.84 7.14 1.81
N ALA A 215 -7.23 5.87 1.70
CA ALA A 215 -6.68 4.94 0.72
C ALA A 215 -7.00 5.38 -0.71
N TRP A 216 -8.22 5.89 -0.96
CA TRP A 216 -8.59 6.49 -2.23
C TRP A 216 -7.63 7.65 -2.59
N ALA A 217 -7.40 8.60 -1.68
CA ALA A 217 -6.46 9.70 -1.91
C ALA A 217 -5.05 9.20 -2.26
N ILE A 218 -4.56 8.17 -1.56
CA ILE A 218 -3.27 7.53 -1.83
C ILE A 218 -3.23 6.93 -3.24
N PHE A 219 -4.20 6.08 -3.59
CA PHE A 219 -4.17 5.38 -4.88
C PHE A 219 -4.47 6.31 -6.06
N ALA A 220 -5.31 7.34 -5.87
CA ALA A 220 -5.53 8.38 -6.88
C ALA A 220 -4.21 9.14 -7.16
N ALA A 221 -3.50 9.54 -6.11
CA ALA A 221 -2.19 10.18 -6.25
C ALA A 221 -1.19 9.25 -6.94
N LEU A 222 -1.03 8.02 -6.49
CA LEU A 222 -0.08 7.06 -7.08
C LEU A 222 -0.37 6.78 -8.56
N THR A 223 -1.65 6.70 -8.93
CA THR A 223 -2.06 6.36 -10.29
C THR A 223 -1.87 7.53 -11.26
N PHE A 224 -2.25 8.72 -10.85
CA PHE A 224 -2.37 9.84 -11.78
C PHE A 224 -1.24 10.88 -11.66
N LEU A 225 -0.52 10.97 -10.54
CA LEU A 225 0.63 11.88 -10.42
C LEU A 225 1.75 11.62 -11.43
N PRO A 226 2.14 10.36 -11.75
CA PRO A 226 3.15 10.13 -12.78
C PRO A 226 2.76 10.75 -14.12
N THR A 227 1.49 10.53 -14.54
CA THR A 227 0.95 11.10 -15.79
C THR A 227 0.84 12.62 -15.72
N TYR A 228 0.42 13.17 -14.57
CA TYR A 228 0.36 14.62 -14.37
C TYR A 228 1.75 15.26 -14.43
N LEU A 229 2.75 14.69 -13.77
CA LEU A 229 4.12 15.20 -13.82
C LEU A 229 4.67 15.20 -15.24
N VAL A 230 4.42 14.15 -16.02
CA VAL A 230 4.83 14.10 -17.43
C VAL A 230 4.09 15.17 -18.25
N SER A 231 2.81 15.42 -18.01
CA SER A 231 2.05 16.47 -18.68
C SER A 231 2.52 17.88 -18.30
N GLN A 232 3.16 18.05 -17.13
CA GLN A 232 3.81 19.29 -16.71
C GLN A 232 5.24 19.46 -17.26
N GLY A 233 5.69 18.59 -18.17
CA GLY A 233 6.98 18.67 -18.84
C GLY A 233 8.14 17.96 -18.15
N TYR A 234 7.90 17.25 -17.06
CA TYR A 234 8.93 16.39 -16.47
C TYR A 234 9.17 15.19 -17.38
N THR A 235 10.42 14.78 -17.52
CA THR A 235 10.72 13.51 -18.20
C THR A 235 10.17 12.33 -17.38
N PHE A 236 9.88 11.23 -18.05
CA PHE A 236 9.36 10.02 -17.41
C PHE A 236 10.23 9.53 -16.24
N VAL A 237 11.57 9.60 -16.38
CA VAL A 237 12.52 9.22 -15.33
C VAL A 237 12.44 10.16 -14.14
N ILE A 238 12.36 11.48 -14.38
CA ILE A 238 12.24 12.47 -13.31
C ILE A 238 10.90 12.31 -12.59
N ALA A 239 9.81 12.10 -13.31
CA ALA A 239 8.50 11.82 -12.70
C ALA A 239 8.56 10.57 -11.80
N SER A 240 9.19 9.50 -12.27
CA SER A 240 9.37 8.26 -11.50
C SER A 240 10.25 8.47 -10.27
N LEU A 241 11.30 9.30 -10.37
CA LEU A 241 12.16 9.66 -9.23
C LEU A 241 11.40 10.50 -8.19
N ILE A 242 10.62 11.49 -8.63
CA ILE A 242 9.76 12.29 -7.73
C ILE A 242 8.78 11.41 -6.98
N MET A 243 8.14 10.45 -7.67
CA MET A 243 7.25 9.48 -7.03
C MET A 243 7.98 8.64 -5.99
N THR A 244 9.17 8.16 -6.30
CA THR A 244 10.01 7.41 -5.35
C THR A 244 10.36 8.26 -4.13
N LEU A 245 10.79 9.50 -4.31
CA LEU A 245 11.12 10.40 -3.20
C LEU A 245 9.89 10.70 -2.33
N MET A 246 8.71 10.92 -2.94
CA MET A 246 7.46 11.10 -2.21
C MET A 246 7.15 9.87 -1.35
N LEU A 247 7.29 8.67 -1.90
CA LEU A 247 7.04 7.42 -1.19
C LEU A 247 8.07 7.17 -0.08
N LEU A 248 9.35 7.48 -0.29
CA LEU A 248 10.38 7.39 0.76
C LEU A 248 10.09 8.36 1.92
N CYS A 249 9.65 9.60 1.63
CA CYS A 249 9.14 10.52 2.65
C CYS A 249 7.91 9.95 3.36
N GLY A 250 7.04 9.25 2.62
CA GLY A 250 5.90 8.53 3.20
C GLY A 250 6.33 7.43 4.17
N VAL A 251 7.35 6.64 3.84
CA VAL A 251 7.92 5.63 4.75
C VAL A 251 8.46 6.29 6.03
N ALA A 252 9.19 7.40 5.89
CA ALA A 252 9.67 8.17 7.04
C ALA A 252 8.50 8.70 7.89
N GLY A 253 7.45 9.21 7.24
CA GLY A 253 6.21 9.64 7.88
C GLY A 253 5.54 8.51 8.67
N GLN A 254 5.44 7.32 8.09
CA GLN A 254 4.82 6.15 8.72
C GLN A 254 5.58 5.74 10.01
N VAL A 255 6.92 5.74 9.96
CA VAL A 255 7.76 5.44 11.14
C VAL A 255 7.61 6.52 12.21
N ALA A 256 7.60 7.79 11.81
CA ALA A 256 7.41 8.93 12.73
C ALA A 256 6.00 8.92 13.33
N GLY A 257 4.98 8.65 12.51
CA GLY A 257 3.58 8.65 12.89
C GLY A 257 3.26 7.68 14.03
N GLY A 258 3.80 6.48 13.97
CA GLY A 258 3.65 5.51 15.06
C GLY A 258 4.11 6.07 16.40
N ARG A 259 5.34 6.60 16.45
CA ARG A 259 5.93 7.14 17.69
C ARG A 259 5.23 8.42 18.20
N ILE A 260 4.89 9.31 17.27
CA ILE A 260 4.26 10.59 17.60
C ILE A 260 2.84 10.35 18.12
N SER A 261 2.07 9.48 17.46
CA SER A 261 0.69 9.19 17.86
C SER A 261 0.58 8.53 19.23
N ASP A 262 1.56 7.69 19.63
CA ASP A 262 1.59 7.11 20.97
C ASP A 262 1.73 8.16 22.08
N ARG A 263 2.44 9.28 21.79
CA ARG A 263 2.67 10.36 22.76
C ARG A 263 1.52 11.38 22.79
N PHE A 264 1.11 11.85 21.61
CA PHE A 264 0.14 12.97 21.49
C PHE A 264 -1.31 12.49 21.46
N GLY A 265 -1.56 11.28 21.06
CA GLY A 265 -2.89 10.71 20.85
C GLY A 265 -3.08 10.29 19.40
N ARG A 266 -3.71 9.13 19.21
CA ARG A 266 -3.88 8.55 17.85
C ARG A 266 -4.86 9.36 17.03
N LYS A 267 -5.99 9.76 17.62
CA LYS A 267 -7.01 10.55 16.93
C LYS A 267 -6.49 11.94 16.56
N GLU A 268 -5.85 12.64 17.51
CA GLU A 268 -5.23 13.92 17.26
C GLU A 268 -4.22 13.84 16.12
N PHE A 269 -3.34 12.84 16.17
CA PHE A 269 -2.31 12.65 15.14
C PHE A 269 -2.94 12.43 13.77
N MET A 270 -3.96 11.54 13.67
CA MET A 270 -4.67 11.28 12.41
C MET A 270 -5.26 12.55 11.82
N VAL A 271 -5.97 13.35 12.62
CA VAL A 271 -6.59 14.60 12.18
C VAL A 271 -5.53 15.60 11.70
N PHE A 272 -4.47 15.83 12.51
CA PHE A 272 -3.44 16.81 12.16
C PHE A 272 -2.59 16.38 10.96
N ALA A 273 -2.25 15.10 10.84
CA ALA A 273 -1.48 14.61 9.71
C ALA A 273 -2.29 14.70 8.41
N LEU A 274 -3.57 14.30 8.42
CA LEU A 274 -4.45 14.48 7.26
C LEU A 274 -4.67 15.95 6.92
N ALA A 275 -4.86 16.82 7.94
CA ALA A 275 -5.00 18.26 7.73
C ALA A 275 -3.74 18.88 7.13
N GLY A 276 -2.55 18.41 7.53
CA GLY A 276 -1.28 18.84 6.94
C GLY A 276 -1.09 18.38 5.49
N ALA A 277 -1.66 17.23 5.11
CA ALA A 277 -1.57 16.75 3.73
C ALA A 277 -2.27 17.68 2.73
N ILE A 278 -3.38 18.32 3.12
CA ILE A 278 -4.16 19.20 2.23
C ILE A 278 -3.33 20.40 1.73
N PRO A 279 -2.77 21.28 2.59
CA PRO A 279 -2.01 22.43 2.10
C PRO A 279 -0.78 22.02 1.29
N PHE A 280 -0.10 20.95 1.67
CA PHE A 280 1.02 20.46 0.88
C PHE A 280 0.58 20.03 -0.53
N PHE A 281 -0.54 19.33 -0.66
CA PHE A 281 -1.04 18.95 -1.98
C PHE A 281 -1.53 20.17 -2.79
N CYS A 282 -2.22 21.11 -2.16
CA CYS A 282 -2.64 22.36 -2.81
C CYS A 282 -1.43 23.19 -3.29
N LEU A 283 -0.39 23.31 -2.47
CA LEU A 283 0.86 23.98 -2.86
C LEU A 283 1.53 23.27 -4.05
N PHE A 284 1.55 21.94 -4.07
CA PHE A 284 2.04 21.18 -5.21
C PHE A 284 1.26 21.52 -6.50
N MET A 285 -0.06 21.61 -6.43
CA MET A 285 -0.90 21.93 -7.59
C MET A 285 -0.77 23.37 -8.08
N LEU A 286 -0.39 24.31 -7.20
CA LEU A 286 -0.29 25.75 -7.49
C LEU A 286 1.14 26.19 -7.87
N MET A 287 2.15 25.43 -7.50
CA MET A 287 3.55 25.74 -7.73
C MET A 287 4.13 24.92 -8.89
N SER A 288 5.33 25.29 -9.33
CA SER A 288 6.11 24.55 -10.32
C SER A 288 7.56 24.39 -9.86
N GLY A 289 8.28 23.48 -10.48
CA GLY A 289 9.69 23.24 -10.19
C GLY A 289 9.95 22.68 -8.80
N LEU A 290 11.08 23.05 -8.18
CA LEU A 290 11.51 22.49 -6.89
C LEU A 290 10.53 22.73 -5.74
N PRO A 291 9.89 23.92 -5.58
CA PRO A 291 8.89 24.13 -4.53
C PRO A 291 7.70 23.16 -4.62
N ALA A 292 7.21 22.86 -5.82
CA ALA A 292 6.15 21.88 -6.02
C ALA A 292 6.59 20.48 -5.59
N VAL A 293 7.82 20.08 -5.93
CA VAL A 293 8.38 18.79 -5.52
C VAL A 293 8.46 18.70 -3.99
N ILE A 294 9.00 19.73 -3.32
CA ILE A 294 9.09 19.76 -1.85
C ILE A 294 7.71 19.65 -1.21
N ALA A 295 6.72 20.37 -1.75
CA ALA A 295 5.34 20.27 -1.28
C ALA A 295 4.80 18.83 -1.46
N LEU A 296 5.05 18.18 -2.59
CA LEU A 296 4.65 16.80 -2.82
C LEU A 296 5.31 15.79 -1.85
N LEU A 297 6.58 16.01 -1.48
CA LEU A 297 7.26 15.22 -0.45
C LEU A 297 6.59 15.38 0.91
N GLY A 298 6.21 16.61 1.29
CA GLY A 298 5.45 16.91 2.50
C GLY A 298 4.07 16.24 2.51
N PHE A 299 3.37 16.25 1.38
CA PHE A 299 2.12 15.52 1.19
C PHE A 299 2.32 14.01 1.42
N GLY A 300 3.31 13.41 0.80
CA GLY A 300 3.65 11.99 1.00
C GLY A 300 3.93 11.68 2.47
N PHE A 301 4.77 12.47 3.13
CA PHE A 301 5.06 12.30 4.55
C PHE A 301 3.79 12.31 5.41
N CYS A 302 2.94 13.33 5.26
CA CYS A 302 1.73 13.49 6.07
C CYS A 302 0.70 12.37 5.82
N LEU A 303 0.45 12.04 4.55
CA LEU A 303 -0.61 11.10 4.19
C LEU A 303 -0.26 9.66 4.62
N TRP A 304 0.97 9.21 4.36
CA TRP A 304 1.41 7.86 4.74
C TRP A 304 1.64 7.71 6.25
N ALA A 305 1.96 8.79 6.98
CA ALA A 305 2.12 8.77 8.43
C ALA A 305 0.89 8.21 9.16
N THR A 306 -0.29 8.35 8.57
CA THR A 306 -1.56 7.92 9.16
C THR A 306 -1.84 6.42 9.03
N PHE A 307 -1.10 5.69 8.18
CA PHE A 307 -1.42 4.29 7.86
C PHE A 307 -1.32 3.34 9.06
N ALA A 308 -0.16 3.31 9.71
CA ALA A 308 0.06 2.45 10.87
C ALA A 308 -0.82 2.83 12.07
N VAL A 309 -1.10 4.12 12.22
CA VAL A 309 -1.96 4.66 13.28
C VAL A 309 -3.41 4.20 13.10
N ALA A 310 -3.93 4.25 11.87
CA ALA A 310 -5.28 3.75 11.57
C ALA A 310 -5.44 2.27 11.89
N VAL A 311 -4.45 1.43 11.55
CA VAL A 311 -4.47 -0.01 11.88
C VAL A 311 -4.45 -0.23 13.39
N ALA A 312 -3.60 0.52 14.11
CA ALA A 312 -3.52 0.42 15.56
C ALA A 312 -4.84 0.85 16.24
N MET A 313 -5.49 1.92 15.77
CA MET A 313 -6.82 2.31 16.25
C MET A 313 -7.86 1.22 15.96
N GLY A 314 -7.78 0.56 14.81
CA GLY A 314 -8.64 -0.59 14.48
C GLY A 314 -8.51 -1.73 15.48
N HIS A 315 -7.29 -2.05 15.91
CA HIS A 315 -7.03 -3.06 16.95
C HIS A 315 -7.59 -2.66 18.31
N GLU A 316 -7.51 -1.38 18.67
CA GLU A 316 -8.05 -0.86 19.92
C GLU A 316 -9.58 -0.82 19.94
N LEU A 317 -10.21 -0.60 18.78
CA LEU A 317 -11.67 -0.60 18.65
C LEU A 317 -12.28 -2.02 18.57
N LEU A 318 -11.49 -3.02 18.14
CA LEU A 318 -11.89 -4.42 18.07
C LEU A 318 -10.87 -5.34 18.75
N PRO A 319 -10.62 -5.20 20.06
CA PRO A 319 -9.56 -5.92 20.77
C PRO A 319 -9.76 -7.43 20.79
N GLN A 320 -11.00 -7.90 20.73
CA GLN A 320 -11.35 -9.32 20.73
C GLN A 320 -11.19 -9.97 19.33
N ASN A 321 -11.11 -9.15 18.28
CA ASN A 321 -11.06 -9.62 16.89
C ASN A 321 -9.93 -8.92 16.11
N ILE A 322 -8.71 -8.90 16.67
CA ILE A 322 -7.54 -8.22 16.07
C ILE A 322 -7.25 -8.70 14.64
N GLY A 323 -7.41 -10.01 14.39
CA GLY A 323 -7.24 -10.58 13.05
C GLY A 323 -8.27 -10.05 12.06
N LEU A 324 -9.54 -9.96 12.46
CA LEU A 324 -10.61 -9.37 11.67
C LEU A 324 -10.35 -7.88 11.43
N ALA A 325 -10.00 -7.13 12.48
CA ALA A 325 -9.64 -5.71 12.36
C ALA A 325 -8.49 -5.49 11.37
N SER A 326 -7.43 -6.29 11.46
CA SER A 326 -6.31 -6.25 10.51
C SER A 326 -6.76 -6.55 9.07
N GLY A 327 -7.53 -7.61 8.86
CA GLY A 327 -8.04 -8.00 7.54
C GLY A 327 -8.91 -6.91 6.92
N LEU A 328 -9.79 -6.28 7.71
CA LEU A 328 -10.64 -5.20 7.24
C LEU A 328 -9.83 -3.91 6.96
N MET A 329 -8.92 -3.53 7.87
CA MET A 329 -8.12 -2.31 7.74
C MET A 329 -7.04 -2.40 6.65
N LEU A 330 -6.46 -3.57 6.42
CA LEU A 330 -5.40 -3.76 5.41
C LEU A 330 -5.93 -4.29 4.08
N GLY A 331 -6.99 -5.11 4.10
CA GLY A 331 -7.60 -5.65 2.88
C GLY A 331 -8.71 -4.75 2.34
N LEU A 332 -9.81 -4.67 3.06
CA LEU A 332 -11.04 -4.04 2.57
C LEU A 332 -10.85 -2.54 2.29
N THR A 333 -10.14 -1.80 3.18
CA THR A 333 -9.91 -0.37 2.96
C THR A 333 -9.04 -0.10 1.73
N ILE A 334 -8.06 -0.96 1.45
CA ILE A 334 -7.22 -0.84 0.26
C ILE A 334 -8.04 -1.16 -1.00
N GLY A 335 -8.82 -2.24 -0.98
CA GLY A 335 -9.67 -2.63 -2.11
C GLY A 335 -10.70 -1.56 -2.48
N PHE A 336 -11.47 -1.08 -1.51
CA PHE A 336 -12.46 0.00 -1.75
C PHE A 336 -11.80 1.34 -2.07
N GLY A 337 -10.65 1.68 -1.46
CA GLY A 337 -9.87 2.86 -1.82
C GLY A 337 -9.40 2.80 -3.27
N GLY A 338 -9.02 1.61 -3.75
CA GLY A 338 -8.64 1.36 -5.14
C GLY A 338 -9.79 1.60 -6.14
N LEU A 339 -11.06 1.38 -5.76
CA LEU A 339 -12.21 1.73 -6.61
C LEU A 339 -12.30 3.23 -6.88
N GLY A 340 -11.87 4.06 -5.94
CA GLY A 340 -11.84 5.52 -6.12
C GLY A 340 -10.95 5.97 -7.29
N VAL A 341 -9.96 5.17 -7.68
CA VAL A 341 -9.12 5.45 -8.85
C VAL A 341 -9.93 5.49 -10.14
N ALA A 342 -10.88 4.59 -10.31
CA ALA A 342 -11.78 4.59 -11.47
C ALA A 342 -12.63 5.88 -11.52
N VAL A 343 -13.10 6.36 -10.35
CA VAL A 343 -13.82 7.64 -10.26
C VAL A 343 -12.93 8.80 -10.69
N ASN A 344 -11.67 8.85 -10.23
CA ASN A 344 -10.72 9.87 -10.67
C ASN A 344 -10.42 9.77 -12.17
N GLY A 345 -10.33 8.57 -12.74
CA GLY A 345 -10.15 8.36 -14.18
C GLY A 345 -11.32 8.93 -14.97
N LEU A 346 -12.57 8.68 -14.51
CA LEU A 346 -13.77 9.22 -15.12
C LEU A 346 -13.78 10.76 -15.07
N ILE A 347 -13.43 11.35 -13.94
CA ILE A 347 -13.33 12.82 -13.81
C ILE A 347 -12.23 13.37 -14.74
N ALA A 348 -11.11 12.67 -14.87
CA ALA A 348 -10.01 13.08 -15.74
C ALA A 348 -10.41 13.08 -17.22
N ASP A 349 -11.19 12.08 -17.66
CA ASP A 349 -11.68 11.97 -19.04
C ASP A 349 -12.72 13.05 -19.37
N HIS A 350 -13.61 13.43 -18.41
CA HIS A 350 -14.67 14.41 -18.66
C HIS A 350 -14.21 15.86 -18.49
N TYR A 351 -13.26 16.12 -17.59
CA TYR A 351 -12.82 17.48 -17.27
C TYR A 351 -11.34 17.66 -17.55
N SER A 352 -10.48 17.15 -16.69
CA SER A 352 -9.02 17.16 -16.85
C SER A 352 -8.35 16.32 -15.77
N LEU A 353 -7.10 15.96 -16.03
CA LEU A 353 -6.26 15.26 -15.04
C LEU A 353 -6.02 16.12 -13.77
N GLY A 354 -5.90 17.45 -13.96
CA GLY A 354 -5.79 18.40 -12.84
C GLY A 354 -7.07 18.44 -11.98
N ALA A 355 -8.26 18.41 -12.60
CA ALA A 355 -9.53 18.35 -11.89
C ALA A 355 -9.67 17.04 -11.08
N ALA A 356 -9.28 15.91 -11.69
CA ALA A 356 -9.27 14.62 -11.01
C ALA A 356 -8.36 14.61 -9.77
N LEU A 357 -7.14 15.14 -9.87
CA LEU A 357 -6.22 15.30 -8.75
C LEU A 357 -6.74 16.30 -7.71
N GLY A 358 -7.43 17.36 -8.15
CA GLY A 358 -8.08 18.35 -7.27
C GLY A 358 -9.16 17.77 -6.35
N THR A 359 -9.66 16.55 -6.61
CA THR A 359 -10.58 15.85 -5.69
C THR A 359 -9.87 15.27 -4.46
N ILE A 360 -8.55 15.06 -4.51
CA ILE A 360 -7.77 14.46 -3.40
C ILE A 360 -7.92 15.27 -2.10
N PRO A 361 -7.72 16.61 -2.07
CA PRO A 361 -7.96 17.41 -0.87
C PRO A 361 -9.39 17.30 -0.33
N ILE A 362 -10.38 17.19 -1.22
CA ILE A 362 -11.80 17.07 -0.83
C ILE A 362 -12.03 15.72 -0.13
N VAL A 363 -11.53 14.64 -0.70
CA VAL A 363 -11.64 13.29 -0.13
C VAL A 363 -10.94 13.22 1.24
N ILE A 364 -9.76 13.87 1.37
CA ILE A 364 -9.05 13.95 2.64
C ILE A 364 -9.85 14.79 3.66
N ALA A 365 -10.46 15.91 3.24
CA ALA A 365 -11.29 16.74 4.13
C ALA A 365 -12.49 15.96 4.70
N VAL A 366 -13.15 15.15 3.87
CA VAL A 366 -14.23 14.25 4.33
C VAL A 366 -13.68 13.20 5.31
N ALA A 367 -12.51 12.63 5.05
CA ALA A 367 -11.86 11.71 5.99
C ALA A 367 -11.55 12.38 7.34
N ILE A 368 -11.07 13.62 7.34
CA ILE A 368 -10.84 14.42 8.56
C ILE A 368 -12.14 14.62 9.32
N MET A 369 -13.23 14.99 8.64
CA MET A 369 -14.54 15.18 9.27
C MET A 369 -15.00 13.90 9.97
N LEU A 370 -14.91 12.75 9.30
CA LEU A 370 -15.25 11.46 9.89
C LEU A 370 -14.35 11.12 11.09
N MET A 371 -13.04 11.40 10.99
CA MET A 371 -12.12 11.19 12.11
C MET A 371 -12.43 12.11 13.28
N ALA A 372 -12.84 13.37 13.05
CA ALA A 372 -13.24 14.29 14.10
C ALA A 372 -14.52 13.81 14.81
N LEU A 373 -15.48 13.27 14.05
CA LEU A 373 -16.74 12.72 14.56
C LEU A 373 -16.59 11.34 15.20
N LEU A 374 -15.48 10.66 14.97
CA LEU A 374 -15.24 9.31 15.52
C LEU A 374 -15.34 9.33 17.05
N PRO A 375 -16.20 8.52 17.69
CA PRO A 375 -16.26 8.38 19.15
C PRO A 375 -15.06 7.58 19.66
N TYR A 376 -13.93 8.23 19.67
CA TYR A 376 -12.63 7.77 20.15
C TYR A 376 -11.99 8.90 20.95
N PRO A 377 -11.38 8.63 22.11
CA PRO A 377 -10.95 9.66 23.04
C PRO A 377 -9.88 10.58 22.45
N TRP A 378 -10.05 11.89 22.67
CA TRP A 378 -8.99 12.88 22.48
C TRP A 378 -8.06 12.85 23.70
N LYS A 379 -6.85 12.40 23.56
CA LYS A 379 -5.90 12.28 24.67
C LYS A 379 -5.51 13.64 25.27
N SER A 380 -5.45 14.67 24.44
CA SER A 380 -5.21 16.05 24.86
C SER A 380 -6.35 16.58 25.73
N LEU A 381 -7.60 16.31 25.36
CA LEU A 381 -8.78 16.73 26.10
C LEU A 381 -8.88 16.00 27.45
N GLN A 382 -8.61 14.69 27.47
CA GLN A 382 -8.58 13.92 28.72
C GLN A 382 -7.52 14.44 29.70
N ARG A 383 -6.34 14.82 29.21
CA ARG A 383 -5.29 15.43 30.06
C ARG A 383 -5.70 16.79 30.61
N TYR A 384 -6.50 17.55 29.88
CA TYR A 384 -7.02 18.84 30.34
C TYR A 384 -8.11 18.68 31.39
N LEU A 385 -9.04 17.72 31.21
CA LEU A 385 -10.14 17.45 32.13
C LEU A 385 -9.68 16.78 33.45
N ASN A 386 -8.53 16.12 33.44
CA ASN A 386 -7.94 15.46 34.62
C ASN A 386 -6.94 16.37 35.39
N ARG A 387 -6.79 17.62 34.99
CA ARG A 387 -6.07 18.67 35.72
C ARG A 387 -7.02 19.56 36.50
#